data_cae990a5e21861228a46c02fe98c90fc
#
_entry.id   cae990a5e21861228a46c02fe98c90fc
#
_cell.length_a   1.000
_cell.length_b   1.000
_cell.length_c   1.000
_cell.angle_alpha   90.00
_cell.angle_beta   90.00
_cell.angle_gamma   90.00
#
_symmetry.space_group_name_H-M   'P 1'
#
loop_
_entity.id
_entity.type
_entity.pdbx_description
1 polymer ?
#
loop_
_entity_poly.entity_id
_entity_poly.type
_entity_poly.pdbx_seq_one_letter_code
_entity_poly.pdbx_strand_id
1 'polypeptide(L)'
;QKKVLLIDLDLHKPRIQEAFGLSNDVGVSTFLIGKAKFEDIKVKIDEMDFDVIMSGPVPPNPSELILGEGLDELIRLGKENYDVVIIDTPPIGLISDAMVYLEKVDVGIFVMNTNMAKRQGVEFLEEIVEKSGVASCGLVLNNIKSKKWSPYRTRYGYGYGYGYGYGYGYGYGYGYGQGYIDED
;
A
#
# COMPACT_ATOMS: atom_id res chain seq x y z
N GLN A 1 -0.97 -8.19 -24.73
CA GLN A 1 -1.55 -7.79 -23.44
C GLN A 1 -0.66 -8.32 -22.33
N LYS A 2 -0.35 -7.49 -21.30
CA LYS A 2 0.49 -7.90 -20.19
C LYS A 2 -0.34 -8.60 -19.12
N LYS A 3 0.20 -9.66 -18.54
CA LYS A 3 -0.40 -10.33 -17.38
C LYS A 3 -0.05 -9.55 -16.12
N VAL A 4 -1.04 -9.17 -15.34
CA VAL A 4 -0.88 -8.35 -14.12
C VAL A 4 -1.34 -9.13 -12.90
N LEU A 5 -0.57 -9.07 -11.82
CA LEU A 5 -0.91 -9.60 -10.51
C LEU A 5 -0.92 -8.45 -9.49
N LEU A 6 -1.98 -8.34 -8.71
CA LEU A 6 -2.06 -7.49 -7.52
C LEU A 6 -1.94 -8.37 -6.28
N ILE A 7 -1.04 -8.02 -5.36
CA ILE A 7 -0.85 -8.73 -4.08
C ILE A 7 -1.14 -7.76 -2.93
N ASP A 8 -2.08 -8.12 -2.06
CA ASP A 8 -2.39 -7.40 -0.82
C ASP A 8 -1.48 -7.91 0.32
N LEU A 9 -0.46 -7.14 0.68
CA LEU A 9 0.43 -7.42 1.81
C LEU A 9 0.03 -6.66 3.11
N ASP A 10 -1.11 -5.96 3.15
CA ASP A 10 -1.60 -5.40 4.41
C ASP A 10 -2.26 -6.48 5.28
N LEU A 11 -1.43 -7.27 5.97
CA LEU A 11 -1.89 -8.31 6.88
C LEU A 11 -2.48 -7.76 8.19
N HIS A 12 -2.46 -6.43 8.42
CA HIS A 12 -2.98 -5.80 9.63
C HIS A 12 -4.42 -5.30 9.46
N LYS A 13 -4.67 -4.60 8.32
CA LYS A 13 -5.98 -4.02 8.03
C LYS A 13 -6.32 -4.17 6.54
N PRO A 14 -6.50 -5.38 6.07
CA PRO A 14 -6.78 -5.63 4.66
C PRO A 14 -8.06 -4.92 4.20
N ARG A 15 -8.02 -4.36 2.98
CA ARG A 15 -9.13 -3.61 2.41
C ARG A 15 -9.40 -3.94 0.94
N ILE A 16 -8.48 -4.60 0.27
CA ILE A 16 -8.61 -4.88 -1.16
C ILE A 16 -9.82 -5.78 -1.43
N GLN A 17 -10.08 -6.77 -0.56
CA GLN A 17 -11.25 -7.63 -0.68
C GLN A 17 -12.58 -6.87 -0.67
N GLU A 18 -12.67 -5.77 0.11
CA GLU A 18 -13.88 -4.94 0.15
C GLU A 18 -14.12 -4.23 -1.19
N ALA A 19 -13.05 -3.78 -1.87
CA ALA A 19 -13.13 -3.08 -3.14
C ALA A 19 -13.63 -3.98 -4.28
N PHE A 20 -13.30 -5.29 -4.23
CA PHE A 20 -13.70 -6.26 -5.24
C PHE A 20 -14.88 -7.14 -4.82
N GLY A 21 -15.39 -7.01 -3.60
CA GLY A 21 -16.47 -7.83 -3.09
C GLY A 21 -16.10 -9.32 -2.96
N LEU A 22 -14.82 -9.60 -2.68
CA LEU A 22 -14.28 -10.96 -2.61
C LEU A 22 -14.12 -11.44 -1.18
N SER A 23 -14.11 -12.78 -1.01
CA SER A 23 -13.73 -13.40 0.27
C SER A 23 -12.26 -13.20 0.58
N ASN A 24 -11.92 -13.18 1.87
CA ASN A 24 -10.56 -13.12 2.39
C ASN A 24 -10.20 -14.36 3.23
N ASP A 25 -10.82 -15.51 2.95
CA ASP A 25 -10.61 -16.76 3.70
C ASP A 25 -9.25 -17.42 3.40
N VAL A 26 -8.73 -17.18 2.20
CA VAL A 26 -7.41 -17.64 1.76
C VAL A 26 -6.67 -16.49 1.07
N GLY A 27 -5.35 -16.48 1.19
CA GLY A 27 -4.51 -15.43 0.60
C GLY A 27 -3.08 -15.51 1.10
N VAL A 28 -2.41 -14.36 1.13
CA VAL A 28 -1.00 -14.25 1.52
C VAL A 28 -0.72 -14.93 2.85
N SER A 29 -1.48 -14.64 3.90
CA SER A 29 -1.24 -15.20 5.24
C SER A 29 -1.29 -16.73 5.26
N THR A 30 -2.23 -17.34 4.53
CA THR A 30 -2.35 -18.80 4.43
C THR A 30 -1.24 -19.42 3.60
N PHE A 31 -0.74 -18.71 2.58
CA PHE A 31 0.43 -19.11 1.81
C PHE A 31 1.70 -19.07 2.66
N LEU A 32 1.95 -17.96 3.36
CA LEU A 32 3.14 -17.77 4.18
C LEU A 32 3.29 -18.80 5.30
N ILE A 33 2.19 -19.33 5.83
CA ILE A 33 2.20 -20.42 6.82
C ILE A 33 2.14 -21.82 6.20
N GLY A 34 2.24 -21.92 4.87
CA GLY A 34 2.26 -23.21 4.16
C GLY A 34 0.93 -23.97 4.09
N LYS A 35 -0.19 -23.30 4.40
CA LYS A 35 -1.54 -23.90 4.35
C LYS A 35 -2.22 -23.85 2.98
N ALA A 36 -1.74 -22.99 2.08
CA ALA A 36 -2.26 -22.85 0.73
C ALA A 36 -1.10 -22.74 -0.27
N LYS A 37 -1.32 -23.21 -1.50
CA LYS A 37 -0.36 -23.05 -2.60
C LYS A 37 -0.63 -21.76 -3.35
N PHE A 38 0.34 -21.29 -4.13
CA PHE A 38 0.22 -20.10 -4.97
C PHE A 38 -1.00 -20.12 -5.89
N GLU A 39 -1.29 -21.28 -6.50
CA GLU A 39 -2.46 -21.43 -7.37
C GLU A 39 -3.81 -21.35 -6.65
N ASP A 40 -3.85 -21.72 -5.36
CA ASP A 40 -5.08 -21.77 -4.58
C ASP A 40 -5.50 -20.38 -4.05
N ILE A 41 -4.56 -19.43 -4.00
CA ILE A 41 -4.78 -18.07 -3.46
C ILE A 41 -5.03 -17.01 -4.51
N LYS A 42 -4.92 -17.36 -5.80
CA LYS A 42 -5.16 -16.44 -6.92
C LYS A 42 -6.63 -16.36 -7.27
N VAL A 43 -7.15 -15.16 -7.44
CA VAL A 43 -8.51 -14.90 -7.91
C VAL A 43 -8.42 -14.03 -9.15
N LYS A 44 -9.05 -14.46 -10.24
CA LYS A 44 -9.13 -13.69 -11.47
C LYS A 44 -10.23 -12.63 -11.37
N ILE A 45 -9.93 -11.41 -11.76
CA ILE A 45 -10.89 -10.31 -11.90
C ILE A 45 -11.21 -10.18 -13.40
N ASP A 46 -12.24 -10.88 -13.84
CA ASP A 46 -12.57 -10.99 -15.26
C ASP A 46 -12.87 -9.64 -15.93
N GLU A 47 -13.52 -8.73 -15.21
CA GLU A 47 -13.89 -7.40 -15.71
C GLU A 47 -12.68 -6.50 -16.01
N MET A 48 -11.56 -6.72 -15.33
CA MET A 48 -10.34 -5.91 -15.42
C MET A 48 -9.15 -6.65 -16.01
N ASP A 49 -9.30 -7.96 -16.28
CA ASP A 49 -8.30 -8.86 -16.88
C ASP A 49 -6.95 -8.87 -16.13
N PHE A 50 -7.00 -8.97 -14.80
CA PHE A 50 -5.85 -9.23 -13.96
C PHE A 50 -6.18 -10.20 -12.83
N ASP A 51 -5.17 -10.78 -12.20
CA ASP A 51 -5.30 -11.63 -11.04
C ASP A 51 -4.99 -10.88 -9.75
N VAL A 52 -5.64 -11.26 -8.66
CA VAL A 52 -5.40 -10.71 -7.33
C VAL A 52 -5.14 -11.81 -6.31
N ILE A 53 -4.21 -11.56 -5.40
CA ILE A 53 -4.00 -12.35 -4.20
C ILE A 53 -4.38 -11.49 -3.00
N MET A 54 -5.41 -11.90 -2.26
CA MET A 54 -5.86 -11.23 -1.05
C MET A 54 -4.87 -11.47 0.10
N SER A 55 -4.90 -10.63 1.12
CA SER A 55 -4.08 -10.80 2.32
C SER A 55 -4.36 -12.09 3.09
N GLY A 56 -5.57 -12.63 2.97
CA GLY A 56 -6.04 -13.74 3.76
C GLY A 56 -6.45 -13.34 5.19
N PRO A 57 -6.81 -14.30 6.05
CA PRO A 57 -7.16 -14.04 7.43
C PRO A 57 -6.01 -13.34 8.18
N VAL A 58 -6.35 -12.35 9.03
CA VAL A 58 -5.35 -11.61 9.82
C VAL A 58 -4.64 -12.56 10.77
N PRO A 59 -3.32 -12.75 10.62
CA PRO A 59 -2.57 -13.64 11.51
C PRO A 59 -2.24 -12.95 12.85
N PRO A 60 -1.91 -13.71 13.90
CA PRO A 60 -1.52 -13.16 15.20
C PRO A 60 -0.15 -12.46 15.18
N ASN A 61 0.71 -12.79 14.22
CA ASN A 61 2.10 -12.31 14.10
C ASN A 61 2.44 -11.86 12.67
N PRO A 62 1.76 -10.81 12.13
CA PRO A 62 1.90 -10.43 10.73
C PRO A 62 3.35 -10.03 10.35
N SER A 63 4.03 -9.26 11.19
CA SER A 63 5.41 -8.81 10.88
C SER A 63 6.41 -9.98 10.80
N GLU A 64 6.29 -10.99 11.67
CA GLU A 64 7.15 -12.17 11.61
C GLU A 64 6.95 -12.95 10.31
N LEU A 65 5.71 -13.06 9.83
CA LEU A 65 5.41 -13.75 8.58
C LEU A 65 6.01 -13.02 7.37
N ILE A 66 5.98 -11.69 7.36
CA ILE A 66 6.55 -10.87 6.29
C ILE A 66 8.08 -10.96 6.27
N LEU A 67 8.72 -11.11 7.42
CA LEU A 67 10.18 -11.26 7.52
C LEU A 67 10.67 -12.67 7.16
N GLY A 68 9.75 -13.62 6.99
CA GLY A 68 10.09 -15.00 6.65
C GLY A 68 10.39 -15.22 5.17
N GLU A 69 10.99 -16.38 4.85
CA GLU A 69 11.36 -16.80 3.48
C GLU A 69 10.13 -16.94 2.55
N GLY A 70 8.94 -17.11 3.10
CA GLY A 70 7.70 -17.26 2.34
C GLY A 70 7.37 -16.05 1.47
N LEU A 71 7.74 -14.84 1.89
CA LEU A 71 7.53 -13.63 1.08
C LEU A 71 8.41 -13.64 -0.17
N ASP A 72 9.66 -14.07 -0.07
CA ASP A 72 10.56 -14.18 -1.22
C ASP A 72 10.01 -15.16 -2.25
N GLU A 73 9.51 -16.27 -1.78
CA GLU A 73 8.90 -17.30 -2.64
C GLU A 73 7.63 -16.77 -3.31
N LEU A 74 6.76 -16.05 -2.60
CA LEU A 74 5.55 -15.43 -3.16
C LEU A 74 5.90 -14.44 -4.29
N ILE A 75 6.86 -13.55 -4.04
CA ILE A 75 7.30 -12.56 -5.04
C ILE A 75 7.97 -13.24 -6.23
N ARG A 76 8.79 -14.25 -6.01
CA ARG A 76 9.43 -15.05 -7.07
C ARG A 76 8.39 -15.69 -7.97
N LEU A 77 7.39 -16.36 -7.40
CA LEU A 77 6.30 -16.98 -8.15
C LEU A 77 5.48 -15.95 -8.93
N GLY A 78 5.24 -14.77 -8.33
CA GLY A 78 4.61 -13.65 -9.02
C GLY A 78 5.42 -13.22 -10.24
N LYS A 79 6.72 -12.96 -10.09
CA LYS A 79 7.62 -12.53 -11.19
C LYS A 79 7.77 -13.58 -12.30
N GLU A 80 7.69 -14.86 -11.98
CA GLU A 80 7.78 -15.94 -12.97
C GLU A 80 6.51 -16.10 -13.84
N ASN A 81 5.34 -15.78 -13.28
CA ASN A 81 4.06 -16.04 -13.93
C ASN A 81 3.40 -14.80 -14.54
N TYR A 82 3.88 -13.57 -14.18
CA TYR A 82 3.27 -12.29 -14.57
C TYR A 82 4.29 -11.31 -15.11
N ASP A 83 3.85 -10.45 -16.03
CA ASP A 83 4.68 -9.36 -16.60
C ASP A 83 4.82 -8.17 -15.66
N VAL A 84 3.82 -7.97 -14.78
CA VAL A 84 3.77 -6.90 -13.79
C VAL A 84 3.20 -7.46 -12.49
N VAL A 85 3.90 -7.21 -11.38
CA VAL A 85 3.42 -7.53 -10.03
C VAL A 85 3.28 -6.22 -9.26
N ILE A 86 2.08 -5.91 -8.81
CA ILE A 86 1.77 -4.74 -7.98
C ILE A 86 1.59 -5.24 -6.55
N ILE A 87 2.32 -4.64 -5.62
CA ILE A 87 2.26 -5.00 -4.21
C ILE A 87 1.68 -3.83 -3.43
N ASP A 88 0.51 -4.02 -2.81
CA ASP A 88 -0.06 -3.08 -1.84
C ASP A 88 0.45 -3.39 -0.44
N THR A 89 0.91 -2.37 0.25
CA THR A 89 1.58 -2.52 1.56
C THR A 89 0.92 -1.62 2.61
N PRO A 90 1.01 -1.97 3.90
CA PRO A 90 0.58 -1.07 4.97
C PRO A 90 1.40 0.23 4.96
N PRO A 91 0.87 1.31 5.59
CA PRO A 91 1.56 2.59 5.67
C PRO A 91 2.95 2.47 6.31
N ILE A 92 3.96 2.99 5.63
CA ILE A 92 5.38 2.89 6.01
C ILE A 92 5.68 3.46 7.40
N GLY A 93 4.95 4.47 7.86
CA GLY A 93 5.19 5.07 9.19
C GLY A 93 4.71 4.24 10.39
N LEU A 94 4.01 3.13 10.15
CA LEU A 94 3.44 2.29 11.20
C LEU A 94 4.21 1.02 11.48
N ILE A 95 5.05 0.59 10.53
CA ILE A 95 5.68 -0.72 10.56
C ILE A 95 7.14 -0.57 10.11
N SER A 96 8.07 -1.10 10.91
CA SER A 96 9.52 -1.13 10.61
C SER A 96 9.85 -1.96 9.35
N ASP A 97 8.88 -2.68 8.83
CA ASP A 97 9.05 -3.70 7.79
C ASP A 97 9.07 -3.13 6.36
N ALA A 98 8.88 -1.81 6.21
CA ALA A 98 8.84 -1.15 4.90
C ALA A 98 10.10 -1.38 4.05
N MET A 99 11.26 -1.49 4.71
CA MET A 99 12.53 -1.75 4.05
C MET A 99 12.52 -3.11 3.34
N VAL A 100 11.91 -4.13 3.98
CA VAL A 100 11.83 -5.50 3.45
C VAL A 100 11.10 -5.54 2.11
N TYR A 101 10.04 -4.73 1.96
CA TYR A 101 9.30 -4.67 0.70
C TYR A 101 10.11 -3.97 -0.40
N LEU A 102 10.75 -2.85 -0.05
CA LEU A 102 11.47 -2.02 -1.03
C LEU A 102 12.69 -2.69 -1.63
N GLU A 103 13.39 -3.52 -0.86
CA GLU A 103 14.53 -4.31 -1.34
C GLU A 103 14.14 -5.38 -2.38
N LYS A 104 12.85 -5.76 -2.43
CA LYS A 104 12.35 -6.84 -3.28
C LYS A 104 11.68 -6.37 -4.56
N VAL A 105 11.48 -5.06 -4.74
CA VAL A 105 10.77 -4.47 -5.87
C VAL A 105 11.69 -3.67 -6.78
N ASP A 106 11.31 -3.55 -8.05
CA ASP A 106 12.06 -2.80 -9.04
C ASP A 106 11.74 -1.29 -8.98
N VAL A 107 10.51 -0.96 -8.53
CA VAL A 107 10.01 0.42 -8.40
C VAL A 107 9.20 0.57 -7.12
N GLY A 108 9.50 1.59 -6.32
CA GLY A 108 8.71 2.01 -5.17
C GLY A 108 7.79 3.19 -5.51
N ILE A 109 6.50 3.11 -5.17
CA ILE A 109 5.56 4.23 -5.30
C ILE A 109 5.06 4.63 -3.92
N PHE A 110 5.46 5.80 -3.45
CA PHE A 110 5.02 6.34 -2.17
C PHE A 110 3.78 7.20 -2.36
N VAL A 111 2.70 6.87 -1.66
CA VAL A 111 1.45 7.64 -1.70
C VAL A 111 1.32 8.48 -0.43
N MET A 112 1.38 9.80 -0.57
CA MET A 112 1.31 10.75 0.54
C MET A 112 -0.01 11.49 0.54
N ASN A 113 -0.75 11.42 1.66
CA ASN A 113 -1.97 12.20 1.86
C ASN A 113 -1.62 13.64 2.25
N THR A 114 -1.89 14.61 1.37
CA THR A 114 -1.51 16.02 1.56
C THR A 114 -2.19 16.72 2.74
N ASN A 115 -3.30 16.21 3.26
CA ASN A 115 -3.93 16.75 4.45
C ASN A 115 -3.22 16.36 5.75
N MET A 116 -2.43 15.30 5.71
CA MET A 116 -1.69 14.76 6.86
C MET A 116 -0.17 14.93 6.70
N ALA A 117 0.29 15.19 5.49
CA ALA A 117 1.70 15.31 5.18
C ALA A 117 2.34 16.48 5.92
N LYS A 118 3.43 16.18 6.62
CA LYS A 118 4.32 17.16 7.23
C LYS A 118 5.66 17.11 6.50
N ARG A 119 6.44 18.20 6.58
CA ARG A 119 7.80 18.27 6.00
C ARG A 119 8.68 17.10 6.44
N GLN A 120 8.60 16.74 7.72
CA GLN A 120 9.30 15.59 8.29
C GLN A 120 8.97 14.25 7.59
N GLY A 121 7.76 14.10 7.03
CA GLY A 121 7.40 12.92 6.26
C GLY A 121 8.16 12.80 4.94
N VAL A 122 8.51 13.92 4.30
CA VAL A 122 9.33 13.91 3.08
C VAL A 122 10.77 13.56 3.41
N GLU A 123 11.34 14.16 4.46
CA GLU A 123 12.68 13.86 4.95
C GLU A 123 12.83 12.37 5.34
N PHE A 124 11.80 11.81 5.96
CA PHE A 124 11.74 10.38 6.29
C PHE A 124 11.69 9.49 5.04
N LEU A 125 10.95 9.90 3.99
CA LEU A 125 10.92 9.15 2.72
C LEU A 125 12.28 9.19 2.02
N GLU A 126 12.99 10.31 2.01
CA GLU A 126 14.34 10.42 1.47
C GLU A 126 15.29 9.42 2.16
N GLU A 127 15.25 9.37 3.49
CA GLU A 127 16.05 8.43 4.28
C GLU A 127 15.72 6.95 3.96
N ILE A 128 14.44 6.62 3.79
CA ILE A 128 14.02 5.26 3.41
C ILE A 128 14.54 4.89 2.02
N VAL A 129 14.39 5.79 1.04
CA VAL A 129 14.85 5.54 -0.33
C VAL A 129 16.36 5.32 -0.38
N GLU A 130 17.13 6.17 0.32
CA GLU A 130 18.59 6.02 0.39
C GLU A 130 19.01 4.68 1.01
N LYS A 131 18.33 4.25 2.07
CA LYS A 131 18.67 3.02 2.81
C LYS A 131 18.21 1.75 2.10
N SER A 132 17.07 1.79 1.39
CA SER A 132 16.48 0.61 0.76
C SER A 132 17.22 0.14 -0.49
N GLY A 133 18.00 1.02 -1.11
CA GLY A 133 18.66 0.71 -2.38
C GLY A 133 17.71 0.46 -3.55
N VAL A 134 16.40 0.81 -3.42
CA VAL A 134 15.43 0.67 -4.51
C VAL A 134 15.90 1.45 -5.74
N ALA A 135 15.93 0.78 -6.89
CA ALA A 135 16.50 1.33 -8.11
C ALA A 135 15.74 2.55 -8.66
N SER A 136 14.44 2.60 -8.42
CA SER A 136 13.57 3.70 -8.88
C SER A 136 12.42 3.92 -7.90
N CYS A 137 12.07 5.19 -7.67
CA CYS A 137 10.92 5.52 -6.83
C CYS A 137 10.16 6.74 -7.36
N GLY A 138 8.88 6.82 -6.99
CA GLY A 138 8.01 7.94 -7.29
C GLY A 138 7.18 8.34 -6.09
N LEU A 139 6.79 9.62 -6.01
CA LEU A 139 5.90 10.18 -5.00
C LEU A 139 4.58 10.59 -5.63
N VAL A 140 3.49 10.05 -5.10
CA VAL A 140 2.12 10.43 -5.47
C VAL A 140 1.50 11.26 -4.34
N LEU A 141 1.10 12.48 -4.65
CA LEU A 141 0.38 13.34 -3.72
C LEU A 141 -1.13 13.09 -3.86
N ASN A 142 -1.72 12.49 -2.85
CA ASN A 142 -3.15 12.18 -2.81
C ASN A 142 -3.92 13.19 -1.97
N ASN A 143 -5.23 13.32 -2.22
CA ASN A 143 -6.15 14.17 -1.46
C ASN A 143 -5.78 15.66 -1.49
N ILE A 144 -5.34 16.15 -2.65
CA ILE A 144 -5.02 17.57 -2.84
C ILE A 144 -6.31 18.38 -2.77
N LYS A 145 -6.44 19.26 -1.77
CA LYS A 145 -7.54 20.22 -1.72
C LYS A 145 -7.36 21.26 -2.80
N SER A 146 -8.13 21.16 -3.87
CA SER A 146 -8.29 22.24 -4.81
C SER A 146 -8.93 23.42 -4.06
N LYS A 147 -8.18 24.51 -3.81
CA LYS A 147 -8.80 25.78 -3.42
C LYS A 147 -9.75 26.11 -4.56
N LYS A 148 -11.05 26.33 -4.27
CA LYS A 148 -12.04 26.81 -5.26
C LYS A 148 -11.40 27.98 -6.00
N TRP A 149 -11.00 27.74 -7.22
CA TRP A 149 -10.31 28.74 -8.03
C TRP A 149 -11.33 29.84 -8.38
N SER A 150 -10.97 31.07 -8.06
CA SER A 150 -11.74 32.24 -8.45
C SER A 150 -11.92 32.24 -9.98
N PRO A 151 -13.14 32.49 -10.51
CA PRO A 151 -13.45 32.44 -11.95
C PRO A 151 -12.57 33.35 -12.82
N TYR A 152 -11.86 34.28 -12.21
CA TYR A 152 -11.07 35.29 -12.92
C TYR A 152 -9.71 34.83 -13.45
N ARG A 153 -9.28 33.58 -13.20
CA ARG A 153 -7.91 33.11 -13.54
C ARG A 153 -7.82 31.97 -14.55
N THR A 154 -8.93 31.56 -15.15
CA THR A 154 -8.94 30.50 -16.16
C THR A 154 -9.04 31.06 -17.58
N ARG A 155 -7.95 31.61 -18.11
CA ARG A 155 -7.89 31.89 -19.55
C ARG A 155 -7.02 30.90 -20.35
N TYR A 156 -6.29 29.99 -19.70
CA TYR A 156 -5.56 28.92 -20.38
C TYR A 156 -5.38 27.72 -19.41
N GLY A 157 -5.99 26.59 -19.73
CA GLY A 157 -5.72 25.32 -19.04
C GLY A 157 -6.86 24.31 -19.13
N TYR A 158 -6.73 23.32 -19.99
CA TYR A 158 -7.61 22.14 -20.04
C TYR A 158 -7.43 21.32 -18.77
N GLY A 159 -8.45 21.18 -17.95
CA GLY A 159 -8.47 20.31 -16.77
C GLY A 159 -9.78 19.54 -16.70
N TYR A 160 -9.78 18.26 -17.02
CA TYR A 160 -10.89 17.35 -16.76
C TYR A 160 -10.90 17.00 -15.27
N GLY A 161 -11.84 17.55 -14.53
CA GLY A 161 -12.09 17.20 -13.14
C GLY A 161 -13.37 16.38 -13.01
N TYR A 162 -13.28 15.06 -12.85
CA TYR A 162 -14.38 14.24 -12.38
C TYR A 162 -14.33 14.19 -10.85
N GLY A 163 -15.25 14.90 -10.20
CA GLY A 163 -15.45 14.83 -8.76
C GLY A 163 -16.42 13.71 -8.40
N TYR A 164 -15.93 12.60 -7.88
CA TYR A 164 -16.72 11.65 -7.11
C TYR A 164 -16.38 11.83 -5.64
N GLY A 165 -17.28 12.41 -4.88
CA GLY A 165 -17.19 12.52 -3.44
C GLY A 165 -17.63 11.23 -2.76
N TYR A 166 -16.68 10.44 -2.26
CA TYR A 166 -16.94 9.42 -1.24
C TYR A 166 -16.25 9.88 0.05
N GLY A 167 -17.08 10.24 1.02
CA GLY A 167 -16.63 10.57 2.36
C GLY A 167 -16.33 9.30 3.15
N TYR A 168 -15.05 9.01 3.37
CA TYR A 168 -14.61 8.02 4.36
C TYR A 168 -13.89 8.75 5.49
N GLY A 169 -14.53 8.76 6.65
CA GLY A 169 -13.94 9.26 7.89
C GLY A 169 -12.95 8.24 8.46
N TYR A 170 -11.65 8.47 8.31
CA TYR A 170 -10.62 7.75 9.05
C TYR A 170 -10.18 8.58 10.24
N GLY A 171 -10.63 8.17 11.41
CA GLY A 171 -10.11 8.67 12.67
C GLY A 171 -8.88 7.88 13.09
N TYR A 172 -7.68 8.34 12.75
CA TYR A 172 -6.44 7.87 13.35
C TYR A 172 -6.05 8.83 14.47
N GLY A 173 -6.34 8.43 15.70
CA GLY A 173 -5.85 9.13 16.89
C GLY A 173 -4.40 8.74 17.16
N TYR A 174 -3.43 9.58 16.83
CA TYR A 174 -2.08 9.47 17.37
C TYR A 174 -2.03 10.19 18.70
N GLY A 175 -2.12 9.44 19.79
CA GLY A 175 -1.80 9.92 21.13
C GLY A 175 -0.31 9.81 21.36
N TYR A 176 0.46 10.88 21.15
CA TYR A 176 1.79 11.03 21.74
C TYR A 176 1.59 11.55 23.17
N GLY A 177 2.08 10.78 24.14
CA GLY A 177 2.05 11.12 25.55
C GLY A 177 2.70 12.48 25.82
N GLN A 178 1.96 13.35 26.51
CA GLN A 178 2.52 14.52 27.16
C GLN A 178 3.33 14.06 28.37
N GLY A 179 4.62 14.30 28.32
CA GLY A 179 5.48 14.23 29.49
C GLY A 179 5.22 15.37 30.45
N TYR A 180 5.31 15.02 31.70
CA TYR A 180 5.27 15.77 32.93
C TYR A 180 5.75 17.21 32.84
N ILE A 181 4.95 18.13 33.36
CA ILE A 181 5.41 19.39 33.93
C ILE A 181 5.06 19.32 35.40
N ASP A 182 6.08 19.20 36.26
CA ASP A 182 5.99 19.48 37.70
C ASP A 182 5.91 20.98 37.87
N GLU A 183 4.88 21.45 38.58
CA GLU A 183 4.83 22.79 39.15
C GLU A 183 5.35 22.72 40.58
N ASP A 184 6.32 23.56 40.88
CA ASP A 184 6.56 24.18 42.18
C ASP A 184 6.47 25.70 42.05
#